data_d8f252a772c7a49b5cea1aa8fade94d8
#
_entry.id   d8f252a772c7a49b5cea1aa8fade94d8
#
_cell.length_a   1.000
_cell.length_b   1.000
_cell.length_c   1.000
_cell.angle_alpha   90.00
_cell.angle_beta   90.00
_cell.angle_gamma   90.00
#
_symmetry.space_group_name_H-M   'P 1'
#
loop_
_entity.id
_entity.type
_entity.pdbx_description
1 polymer ?
#
loop_
_entity_poly.entity_id
_entity_poly.type
_entity_poly.pdbx_seq_one_letter_code
_entity_poly.pdbx_strand_id
1 'polypeptide(L)'
;MLEPLSGYLALAARLHDADNLRGAWNFGPTTDAHRTVSELVDTLIELWGSGSKLEQRQTNNGWKETSALYLNCDKATRDLGWRSTMSFRETMRQTVDWYRRAEQGVNVWALTGEQIEAYAEAEVPAR
;
A
#
# COMPACT_ATOMS: atom_id res chain seq x y z
N MET A 1 0.12 2.64 -2.39
CA MET A 1 0.95 2.70 -3.62
C MET A 1 2.44 2.83 -3.32
N LEU A 2 2.88 3.58 -2.31
CA LEU A 2 4.32 3.80 -2.02
C LEU A 2 5.09 2.50 -1.76
N GLU A 3 4.53 1.60 -0.95
CA GLU A 3 5.15 0.31 -0.61
C GLU A 3 5.59 -0.52 -1.83
N PRO A 4 4.72 -0.91 -2.78
CA PRO A 4 5.18 -1.66 -3.94
C PRO A 4 6.10 -0.86 -4.85
N LEU A 5 5.96 0.48 -4.91
CA LEU A 5 6.87 1.33 -5.69
C LEU A 5 8.28 1.34 -5.10
N SER A 6 8.44 1.40 -3.78
CA SER A 6 9.75 1.29 -3.13
C SER A 6 10.42 -0.04 -3.46
N GLY A 7 9.64 -1.13 -3.46
CA GLY A 7 10.13 -2.45 -3.87
C GLY A 7 10.59 -2.51 -5.33
N TYR A 8 9.83 -1.89 -6.25
CA TYR A 8 10.24 -1.80 -7.66
C TYR A 8 11.52 -1.00 -7.84
N LEU A 9 11.67 0.12 -7.13
CA LEU A 9 12.88 0.94 -7.18
C LEU A 9 14.08 0.21 -6.58
N ALA A 10 13.90 -0.47 -5.44
CA ALA A 10 14.95 -1.28 -4.83
C ALA A 10 15.42 -2.41 -5.75
N LEU A 11 14.47 -3.09 -6.42
CA LEU A 11 14.80 -4.11 -7.41
C LEU A 11 15.53 -3.52 -8.61
N ALA A 12 15.03 -2.43 -9.18
CA ALA A 12 15.62 -1.78 -10.34
C ALA A 12 17.06 -1.31 -10.08
N ALA A 13 17.32 -0.74 -8.91
CA ALA A 13 18.65 -0.30 -8.50
C ALA A 13 19.67 -1.45 -8.43
N ARG A 14 19.23 -2.68 -8.11
CA ARG A 14 20.11 -3.85 -7.95
C ARG A 14 20.18 -4.75 -9.17
N LEU A 15 19.20 -4.68 -10.08
CA LEU A 15 19.16 -5.51 -11.30
C LEU A 15 20.35 -5.25 -12.24
N HIS A 16 20.94 -4.05 -12.19
CA HIS A 16 22.07 -3.69 -13.03
C HIS A 16 23.31 -4.56 -12.73
N ASP A 17 23.51 -4.88 -11.45
CA ASP A 17 24.73 -5.52 -10.96
C ASP A 17 24.54 -6.99 -10.55
N ALA A 18 23.32 -7.54 -10.69
CA ALA A 18 23.00 -8.85 -10.13
C ALA A 18 22.06 -9.67 -11.04
N ASP A 19 22.64 -10.51 -11.89
CA ASP A 19 21.88 -11.40 -12.78
C ASP A 19 20.96 -12.40 -12.04
N ASN A 20 21.28 -12.74 -10.80
CA ASN A 20 20.48 -13.62 -9.96
C ASN A 20 19.15 -13.01 -9.49
N LEU A 21 18.93 -11.71 -9.69
CA LEU A 21 17.70 -11.02 -9.34
C LEU A 21 16.67 -11.01 -10.47
N ARG A 22 16.96 -11.60 -11.62
CA ARG A 22 16.00 -11.72 -12.72
C ARG A 22 14.81 -12.61 -12.35
N GLY A 23 13.65 -12.33 -12.91
CA GLY A 23 12.43 -13.13 -12.77
C GLY A 23 11.27 -12.39 -12.10
N ALA A 24 10.28 -13.16 -11.63
CA ALA A 24 9.08 -12.61 -11.02
C ALA A 24 9.31 -12.23 -9.54
N TRP A 25 8.72 -11.11 -9.13
CA TRP A 25 8.79 -10.57 -7.79
C TRP A 25 7.40 -10.11 -7.32
N ASN A 26 7.11 -10.33 -6.05
CA ASN A 26 5.91 -9.82 -5.40
C ASN A 26 6.32 -8.80 -4.33
N PHE A 27 5.59 -7.69 -4.31
CA PHE A 27 5.70 -6.64 -3.29
C PHE A 27 4.30 -6.36 -2.76
N GLY A 28 4.08 -6.62 -1.50
CA GLY A 28 2.78 -6.49 -0.86
C GLY A 28 2.91 -6.37 0.66
N PRO A 29 1.78 -6.22 1.35
CA PRO A 29 1.77 -6.09 2.80
C PRO A 29 2.25 -7.36 3.49
N THR A 30 2.71 -7.22 4.72
CA THR A 30 3.03 -8.34 5.60
C THR A 30 1.77 -9.13 5.98
N THR A 31 1.92 -10.38 6.39
CA THR A 31 0.79 -11.27 6.72
C THR A 31 -0.11 -10.75 7.84
N ASP A 32 0.45 -10.01 8.80
CA ASP A 32 -0.27 -9.36 9.89
C ASP A 32 -1.07 -8.12 9.45
N ALA A 33 -0.83 -7.61 8.25
CA ALA A 33 -1.59 -6.52 7.64
C ALA A 33 -2.78 -7.00 6.78
N HIS A 34 -3.02 -8.32 6.69
CA HIS A 34 -4.17 -8.85 5.97
C HIS A 34 -5.48 -8.48 6.68
N ARG A 35 -6.41 -7.93 5.94
CA ARG A 35 -7.72 -7.49 6.43
C ARG A 35 -8.82 -7.94 5.48
N THR A 36 -10.00 -8.12 6.03
CA THR A 36 -11.21 -8.33 5.24
C THR A 36 -11.64 -7.02 4.56
N VAL A 37 -12.45 -7.13 3.52
CA VAL A 37 -13.04 -5.95 2.87
C VAL A 37 -13.87 -5.14 3.87
N SER A 38 -14.58 -5.81 4.80
CA SER A 38 -15.34 -5.13 5.85
C SER A 38 -14.44 -4.28 6.74
N GLU A 39 -13.35 -4.84 7.27
CA GLU A 39 -12.39 -4.10 8.11
C GLU A 39 -11.77 -2.91 7.37
N LEU A 40 -11.48 -3.07 6.06
CA LEU A 40 -10.97 -1.99 5.22
C LEU A 40 -11.99 -0.86 5.12
N VAL A 41 -13.25 -1.19 4.81
CA VAL A 41 -14.34 -0.22 4.68
C VAL A 41 -14.63 0.49 6.00
N ASP A 42 -14.70 -0.26 7.10
CA ASP A 42 -14.94 0.30 8.43
C ASP A 42 -13.82 1.29 8.81
N THR A 43 -12.57 0.94 8.52
CA THR A 43 -11.43 1.83 8.73
C THR A 43 -11.49 3.08 7.84
N LEU A 44 -11.90 2.94 6.57
CA LEU A 44 -12.10 4.08 5.68
C LEU A 44 -13.16 5.05 6.21
N ILE A 45 -14.32 4.53 6.64
CA ILE A 45 -15.40 5.33 7.19
C ILE A 45 -14.95 6.07 8.45
N GLU A 46 -14.26 5.37 9.36
CA GLU A 46 -13.71 5.95 10.58
C GLU A 46 -12.77 7.12 10.26
N LEU A 47 -11.82 6.92 9.36
CA LEU A 47 -10.81 7.90 8.99
C LEU A 47 -11.36 9.06 8.16
N TRP A 48 -12.38 8.80 7.33
CA TRP A 48 -13.03 9.85 6.54
C TRP A 48 -13.80 10.82 7.41
N GLY A 49 -14.42 10.31 8.46
CA GLY A 49 -15.17 11.12 9.43
C GLY A 49 -16.67 11.24 9.12
N SER A 50 -17.33 12.19 9.79
CA SER A 50 -18.78 12.36 9.72
C SER A 50 -19.26 12.69 8.30
N GLY A 51 -20.27 11.97 7.83
CA GLY A 51 -20.92 12.16 6.52
C GLY A 51 -20.66 11.05 5.52
N SER A 52 -19.68 10.17 5.74
CA SER A 52 -19.48 8.99 4.90
C SER A 52 -20.55 7.93 5.17
N LYS A 53 -21.11 7.39 4.10
CA LYS A 53 -22.09 6.29 4.17
C LYS A 53 -21.62 5.17 3.26
N LEU A 54 -21.70 3.95 3.77
CA LEU A 54 -21.50 2.76 2.96
C LEU A 54 -22.83 2.41 2.25
N GLU A 55 -22.80 2.38 0.93
CA GLU A 55 -23.88 1.80 0.13
C GLU A 55 -23.45 0.41 -0.33
N GLN A 56 -23.90 -0.62 0.34
CA GLN A 56 -23.63 -2.00 -0.06
C GLN A 56 -24.59 -2.40 -1.18
N ARG A 57 -24.07 -2.47 -2.41
CA ARG A 57 -24.78 -3.03 -3.55
C ARG A 57 -24.42 -4.50 -3.70
N GLN A 58 -25.38 -5.38 -3.43
CA GLN A 58 -25.24 -6.79 -3.78
C GLN A 58 -25.38 -6.93 -5.29
N THR A 59 -24.28 -7.15 -5.98
CA THR A 59 -24.31 -7.59 -7.39
C THR A 59 -24.34 -9.11 -7.42
N ASN A 60 -25.51 -9.66 -7.69
CA ASN A 60 -25.74 -11.11 -7.81
C ASN A 60 -25.24 -11.60 -9.19
N ASN A 61 -23.97 -11.40 -9.51
CA ASN A 61 -23.41 -11.70 -10.84
C ASN A 61 -22.92 -13.15 -10.99
N GLY A 62 -23.17 -14.03 -10.03
CA GLY A 62 -22.78 -15.45 -10.11
C GLY A 62 -21.26 -15.73 -10.11
N TRP A 63 -20.44 -14.70 -10.04
CA TRP A 63 -18.99 -14.83 -9.94
C TRP A 63 -18.60 -15.15 -8.50
N LYS A 64 -17.96 -16.31 -8.31
CA LYS A 64 -17.32 -16.62 -7.03
C LYS A 64 -16.02 -15.82 -6.97
N GLU A 65 -16.02 -14.75 -6.20
CA GLU A 65 -14.76 -14.11 -5.80
C GLU A 65 -13.93 -15.08 -4.97
N THR A 66 -12.63 -15.12 -5.26
CA THR A 66 -11.68 -15.85 -4.41
C THR A 66 -11.72 -15.22 -3.02
N SER A 67 -12.03 -16.01 -2.01
CA SER A 67 -12.24 -15.52 -0.63
C SER A 67 -10.99 -14.88 -0.01
N ALA A 68 -9.81 -15.18 -0.54
CA ALA A 68 -8.56 -14.53 -0.15
C ALA A 68 -7.50 -14.72 -1.24
N LEU A 69 -6.82 -13.65 -1.61
CA LEU A 69 -5.65 -13.67 -2.48
C LEU A 69 -4.51 -12.95 -1.75
N TYR A 70 -3.46 -13.70 -1.42
CA TYR A 70 -2.30 -13.16 -0.72
C TYR A 70 -1.06 -13.27 -1.59
N LEU A 71 -0.23 -12.22 -1.56
CA LEU A 71 1.07 -12.25 -2.20
C LEU A 71 2.11 -12.79 -1.21
N ASN A 72 2.87 -13.80 -1.64
CA ASN A 72 4.06 -14.21 -0.90
C ASN A 72 5.23 -13.30 -1.29
N CYS A 73 5.77 -12.54 -0.34
CA CYS A 73 6.86 -11.60 -0.50
C CYS A 73 8.20 -12.10 0.09
N ASP A 74 8.31 -13.39 0.44
CA ASP A 74 9.52 -13.97 1.06
C ASP A 74 10.76 -13.78 0.20
N LYS A 75 10.63 -13.86 -1.13
CA LYS A 75 11.73 -13.61 -2.06
C LYS A 75 12.23 -12.17 -1.95
N ALA A 76 11.32 -11.18 -1.91
CA ALA A 76 11.70 -9.78 -1.77
C ALA A 76 12.42 -9.51 -0.44
N THR A 77 11.93 -10.11 0.63
CA THR A 77 12.56 -10.01 1.94
C THR A 77 13.93 -10.65 2.00
N ARG A 78 14.08 -11.87 1.47
CA ARG A 78 15.33 -12.62 1.54
C ARG A 78 16.42 -12.08 0.60
N ASP A 79 16.06 -11.80 -0.65
CA ASP A 79 17.03 -11.53 -1.70
C ASP A 79 17.29 -10.03 -1.90
N LEU A 80 16.29 -9.17 -1.62
CA LEU A 80 16.41 -7.71 -1.67
C LEU A 80 16.52 -7.04 -0.29
N GLY A 81 16.16 -7.73 0.79
CA GLY A 81 16.01 -7.11 2.11
C GLY A 81 14.80 -6.19 2.20
N TRP A 82 13.92 -6.19 1.18
CA TRP A 82 12.74 -5.34 1.15
C TRP A 82 11.64 -5.85 2.08
N ARG A 83 11.03 -4.95 2.82
CA ARG A 83 9.85 -5.19 3.65
C ARG A 83 8.92 -3.99 3.57
N SER A 84 7.62 -4.25 3.68
CA SER A 84 6.64 -3.19 3.90
C SER A 84 6.92 -2.50 5.24
N THR A 85 6.90 -1.17 5.26
CA THR A 85 7.21 -0.34 6.44
C THR A 85 5.95 0.22 7.10
N MET A 86 4.89 0.46 6.32
CA MET A 86 3.65 1.03 6.83
C MET A 86 2.71 -0.05 7.36
N SER A 87 2.11 0.20 8.52
CA SER A 87 0.98 -0.59 9.00
C SER A 87 -0.25 -0.39 8.10
N PHE A 88 -1.20 -1.33 8.19
CA PHE A 88 -2.49 -1.20 7.50
C PHE A 88 -3.17 0.14 7.82
N ARG A 89 -3.24 0.52 9.12
CA ARG A 89 -3.91 1.77 9.52
C ARG A 89 -3.20 3.00 8.98
N GLU A 90 -1.88 3.01 8.96
CA GLU A 90 -1.11 4.13 8.41
C GLU A 90 -1.32 4.25 6.89
N THR A 91 -1.30 3.14 6.17
CA THR A 91 -1.61 3.12 4.72
C THR A 91 -3.00 3.71 4.44
N MET A 92 -4.01 3.32 5.24
CA MET A 92 -5.38 3.83 5.10
C MET A 92 -5.44 5.32 5.43
N ARG A 93 -4.77 5.76 6.50
CA ARG A 93 -4.73 7.17 6.92
C ARG A 93 -4.13 8.05 5.83
N GLN A 94 -3.00 7.69 5.26
CA GLN A 94 -2.36 8.44 4.18
C GLN A 94 -3.21 8.48 2.92
N THR A 95 -3.88 7.38 2.60
CA THR A 95 -4.79 7.30 1.45
C THR A 95 -5.97 8.26 1.63
N VAL A 96 -6.64 8.21 2.79
CA VAL A 96 -7.77 9.10 3.09
C VAL A 96 -7.34 10.57 3.11
N ASP A 97 -6.19 10.87 3.75
CA ASP A 97 -5.65 12.24 3.81
C ASP A 97 -5.42 12.81 2.40
N TRP A 98 -4.82 12.02 1.51
CA TRP A 98 -4.58 12.43 0.14
C TRP A 98 -5.89 12.79 -0.59
N TYR A 99 -6.91 11.92 -0.53
CA TYR A 99 -8.18 12.16 -1.19
C TYR A 99 -8.92 13.37 -0.61
N ARG A 100 -8.96 13.51 0.72
CA ARG A 100 -9.64 14.64 1.37
C ARG A 100 -8.98 15.97 1.04
N ARG A 101 -7.66 16.05 1.06
CA ARG A 101 -6.92 17.28 0.70
C ARG A 101 -7.05 17.61 -0.78
N ALA A 102 -7.07 16.59 -1.65
CA ALA A 102 -7.32 16.77 -3.08
C ALA A 102 -8.72 17.33 -3.35
N GLU A 103 -9.76 16.83 -2.67
CA GLU A 103 -11.14 17.37 -2.74
C GLU A 103 -11.22 18.82 -2.24
N GLN A 104 -10.39 19.21 -1.30
CA GLN A 104 -10.27 20.60 -0.82
C GLN A 104 -9.50 21.51 -1.79
N GLY A 105 -9.07 21.00 -2.93
CA GLY A 105 -8.36 21.75 -3.97
C GLY A 105 -6.86 21.93 -3.72
N VAL A 106 -6.27 21.17 -2.79
CA VAL A 106 -4.82 21.18 -2.60
C VAL A 106 -4.14 20.56 -3.83
N ASN A 107 -3.01 21.14 -4.24
CA ASN A 107 -2.28 20.65 -5.40
C ASN A 107 -1.81 19.22 -5.21
N VAL A 108 -2.30 18.30 -6.06
CA VAL A 108 -2.04 16.85 -5.95
C VAL A 108 -0.57 16.49 -6.13
N TRP A 109 0.21 17.27 -6.89
CA TRP A 109 1.65 17.07 -7.02
C TRP A 109 2.38 17.38 -5.71
N ALA A 110 2.00 18.48 -5.05
CA ALA A 110 2.57 18.83 -3.75
C ALA A 110 2.22 17.76 -2.70
N LEU A 111 0.94 17.35 -2.62
CA LEU A 111 0.49 16.27 -1.73
C LEU A 111 1.26 14.97 -1.92
N THR A 112 1.43 14.58 -3.18
CA THR A 112 2.15 13.33 -3.50
C THR A 112 3.63 13.46 -3.14
N GLY A 113 4.25 14.61 -3.40
CA GLY A 113 5.62 14.90 -3.01
C GLY A 113 5.83 14.81 -1.49
N GLU A 114 4.97 15.47 -0.70
CA GLU A 114 4.98 15.40 0.76
C GLU A 114 4.92 13.94 1.27
N GLN A 115 4.03 13.10 0.68
CA GLN A 115 3.90 11.70 1.09
C GLN A 115 5.11 10.86 0.69
N ILE A 116 5.72 11.12 -0.47
CA ILE A 116 6.94 10.43 -0.90
C ILE A 116 8.11 10.77 0.03
N GLU A 117 8.29 12.04 0.36
CA GLU A 117 9.35 12.50 1.27
C GLU A 117 9.20 11.88 2.65
N ALA A 118 8.00 11.94 3.24
CA ALA A 118 7.71 11.34 4.54
C ALA A 118 7.94 9.82 4.54
N TYR A 119 7.59 9.13 3.45
CA TYR A 119 7.83 7.70 3.30
C TYR A 119 9.33 7.38 3.25
N ALA A 120 10.08 8.13 2.44
CA ALA A 120 11.52 7.93 2.31
C ALA A 120 12.28 8.18 3.63
N GLU A 121 11.86 9.17 4.42
CA GLU A 121 12.42 9.43 5.75
C GLU A 121 12.16 8.27 6.73
N ALA A 122 10.97 7.64 6.65
CA ALA A 122 10.60 6.51 7.50
C ALA A 122 11.34 5.21 7.13
N GLU A 123 11.77 5.05 5.87
CA GLU A 123 12.58 3.90 5.42
C GLU A 123 14.05 3.96 5.86
N VAL A 124 14.56 5.14 6.21
CA VAL A 124 15.94 5.28 6.69
C VAL A 124 16.01 4.82 8.14
N PRO A 125 16.64 3.66 8.46
CA PRO A 125 16.82 3.27 9.84
C PRO A 125 17.64 4.33 10.57
N ALA A 126 17.16 4.74 11.76
CA ALA A 126 17.94 5.61 12.64
C ALA A 126 19.34 5.00 12.83
N ARG A 127 20.37 5.74 12.44
CA ARG A 127 21.78 5.36 12.61
C ARG A 127 22.16 5.33 14.07
#